data_ab8440a31c71ff89668d701dbead26ad
#
_entry.id   ab8440a31c71ff89668d701dbead26ad
#
_cell.length_a   1.000
_cell.length_b   1.000
_cell.length_c   1.000
_cell.angle_alpha   90.00
_cell.angle_beta   90.00
_cell.angle_gamma   90.00
#
_symmetry.space_group_name_H-M   'P 1'
#
loop_
_entity.id
_entity.type
_entity.pdbx_description
1 polymer ?
#
loop_
_entity_poly.entity_id
_entity_poly.type
_entity_poly.pdbx_seq_one_letter_code
_entity_poly.pdbx_strand_id
1 'polypeptide(L)'
;MGGRRMPDKTENLEAGGALQADIKISKSYQIKRFWHNFKKRKIAVLGLVIVLLYVAIAIAAPWIAPYDPEEANFSIMLKAPGTIEGHLLGTDELGRDILSRLVYGARISIGIGVTVVIAAFFIGVPLGIVSGYYGGKMDFMLMRIMDVLMAFPQLLLCILFVAVLGANLTNAVMAVSIYTVPNFARMARSETLAIKNGEYIEAAKALGANNFRIIVSHILPNIMSPLIVLATLNFGNAVLTTSGMGFLGIGAQPPTPEWGAMLSSGRQYLLVAPHVTSIIGLAILFLVLGLNLFGDGLRDILDPKLKSD
;
A
#
# COMPACT_ATOMS: atom_id res chain seq x y z
N MET A 1 -26.62 2.70 70.27
CA MET A 1 -26.88 1.50 69.46
C MET A 1 -27.26 1.95 68.04
N GLY A 2 -26.30 2.04 67.14
CA GLY A 2 -26.49 2.42 65.71
C GLY A 2 -26.13 1.26 64.85
N GLY A 3 -27.16 0.53 64.36
CA GLY A 3 -26.93 -0.60 63.42
C GLY A 3 -26.50 -0.10 62.07
N ARG A 4 -25.25 -0.41 61.65
CA ARG A 4 -24.80 -0.33 60.25
C ARG A 4 -25.52 -1.39 59.45
N ARG A 5 -26.41 -1.01 58.52
CA ARG A 5 -26.93 -1.89 57.46
C ARG A 5 -25.77 -2.24 56.53
N MET A 6 -25.53 -3.53 56.36
CA MET A 6 -24.64 -4.03 55.28
C MET A 6 -25.30 -3.72 53.93
N PRO A 7 -24.51 -3.28 52.92
CA PRO A 7 -25.07 -3.08 51.59
C PRO A 7 -25.50 -4.43 50.99
N ASP A 8 -26.68 -4.40 50.37
CA ASP A 8 -27.35 -5.56 49.78
C ASP A 8 -26.49 -6.13 48.63
N LYS A 9 -26.24 -7.44 48.67
CA LYS A 9 -25.50 -8.17 47.65
C LYS A 9 -26.16 -8.12 46.25
N THR A 10 -27.43 -7.76 46.19
CA THR A 10 -28.17 -7.64 44.91
C THR A 10 -27.82 -6.39 44.13
N GLU A 11 -27.52 -5.25 44.80
CA GLU A 11 -27.08 -4.01 44.11
C GLU A 11 -25.71 -4.16 43.41
N ASN A 12 -24.80 -4.95 43.99
CA ASN A 12 -23.49 -5.20 43.38
C ASN A 12 -23.53 -6.15 42.16
N LEU A 13 -24.55 -7.01 42.06
CA LEU A 13 -24.77 -7.90 40.93
C LEU A 13 -25.42 -7.16 39.75
N GLU A 14 -26.30 -6.22 39.99
CA GLU A 14 -26.91 -5.38 38.96
C GLU A 14 -25.90 -4.36 38.40
N ALA A 15 -25.05 -3.77 39.22
CA ALA A 15 -23.97 -2.87 38.79
C ALA A 15 -22.92 -3.62 37.96
N GLY A 16 -22.58 -4.88 38.30
CA GLY A 16 -21.70 -5.74 37.52
C GLY A 16 -22.28 -6.15 36.16
N GLY A 17 -23.59 -6.39 36.11
CA GLY A 17 -24.30 -6.70 34.86
C GLY A 17 -24.41 -5.53 33.90
N ALA A 18 -24.64 -4.33 34.43
CA ALA A 18 -24.68 -3.09 33.63
C ALA A 18 -23.31 -2.73 33.02
N LEU A 19 -22.21 -2.96 33.76
CA LEU A 19 -20.83 -2.75 33.27
C LEU A 19 -20.40 -3.75 32.18
N GLN A 20 -20.97 -4.96 32.15
CA GLN A 20 -20.70 -5.94 31.10
C GLN A 20 -21.55 -5.77 29.84
N ALA A 21 -22.69 -5.08 29.93
CA ALA A 21 -23.56 -4.81 28.76
C ALA A 21 -23.03 -3.75 27.80
N ASP A 22 -22.08 -2.91 28.22
CA ASP A 22 -21.56 -1.78 27.42
C ASP A 22 -20.40 -2.11 26.45
N ILE A 23 -19.94 -3.37 26.35
CA ILE A 23 -18.73 -3.71 25.60
C ILE A 23 -19.01 -4.34 24.23
N LYS A 24 -20.23 -4.37 23.75
CA LYS A 24 -20.49 -4.60 22.33
C LYS A 24 -20.67 -3.28 21.59
N ILE A 25 -19.61 -2.46 21.53
CA ILE A 25 -19.58 -1.32 20.62
C ILE A 25 -19.82 -1.88 19.20
N SER A 26 -21.00 -1.62 18.67
CA SER A 26 -21.42 -2.08 17.35
C SER A 26 -20.33 -1.74 16.32
N LYS A 27 -19.97 -2.69 15.45
CA LYS A 27 -19.02 -2.46 14.33
C LYS A 27 -19.40 -1.19 13.54
N SER A 28 -20.69 -0.91 13.42
CA SER A 28 -21.22 0.30 12.79
C SER A 28 -20.78 1.59 13.52
N TYR A 29 -20.73 1.59 14.86
CA TYR A 29 -20.27 2.74 15.64
C TYR A 29 -18.76 2.97 15.45
N GLN A 30 -17.95 1.90 15.43
CA GLN A 30 -16.50 2.00 15.19
C GLN A 30 -16.22 2.59 13.80
N ILE A 31 -16.95 2.15 12.77
CA ILE A 31 -16.82 2.69 11.40
C ILE A 31 -17.23 4.16 11.34
N LYS A 32 -18.36 4.53 11.99
CA LYS A 32 -18.80 5.94 12.05
C LYS A 32 -17.79 6.83 12.76
N ARG A 33 -17.23 6.36 13.88
CA ARG A 33 -16.18 7.07 14.64
C ARG A 33 -14.91 7.23 13.81
N PHE A 34 -14.47 6.18 13.11
CA PHE A 34 -13.34 6.22 12.18
C PHE A 34 -13.55 7.30 11.12
N TRP A 35 -14.69 7.28 10.40
CA TRP A 35 -15.01 8.27 9.37
C TRP A 35 -15.13 9.69 9.92
N HIS A 36 -15.69 9.86 11.10
CA HIS A 36 -15.78 11.17 11.74
C HIS A 36 -14.37 11.74 12.03
N ASN A 37 -13.47 10.94 12.58
CA ASN A 37 -12.09 11.35 12.87
C ASN A 37 -11.28 11.56 11.58
N PHE A 38 -11.50 10.72 10.55
CA PHE A 38 -10.84 10.85 9.26
C PHE A 38 -11.19 12.18 8.58
N LYS A 39 -12.47 12.53 8.54
CA LYS A 39 -12.94 13.80 7.94
C LYS A 39 -12.37 15.06 8.62
N LYS A 40 -11.99 15.00 9.88
CA LYS A 40 -11.36 16.13 10.57
C LYS A 40 -9.94 16.40 10.06
N ARG A 41 -9.26 15.43 9.47
CA ARG A 41 -7.90 15.55 8.94
C ARG A 41 -7.94 15.88 7.46
N LYS A 42 -7.96 17.18 7.13
CA LYS A 42 -8.10 17.68 5.76
C LYS A 42 -7.05 17.12 4.80
N ILE A 43 -5.81 16.96 5.26
CA ILE A 43 -4.69 16.43 4.46
C ILE A 43 -4.93 14.96 4.10
N ALA A 44 -5.40 14.14 5.04
CA ALA A 44 -5.74 12.73 4.78
C ALA A 44 -6.93 12.60 3.78
N VAL A 45 -7.93 13.48 3.91
CA VAL A 45 -9.05 13.54 2.96
C VAL A 45 -8.56 13.94 1.57
N LEU A 46 -7.66 14.92 1.46
CA LEU A 46 -7.04 15.29 0.18
C LEU A 46 -6.30 14.10 -0.45
N GLY A 47 -5.48 13.37 0.34
CA GLY A 47 -4.80 12.17 -0.12
C GLY A 47 -5.77 11.11 -0.64
N LEU A 48 -6.84 10.82 0.11
CA LEU A 48 -7.88 9.89 -0.32
C LEU A 48 -8.56 10.33 -1.62
N VAL A 49 -8.89 11.61 -1.76
CA VAL A 49 -9.52 12.15 -2.99
C VAL A 49 -8.61 11.97 -4.18
N ILE A 50 -7.31 12.28 -4.05
CA ILE A 50 -6.33 12.07 -5.11
C ILE A 50 -6.28 10.58 -5.49
N VAL A 51 -6.14 9.67 -4.52
CA VAL A 51 -6.09 8.22 -4.79
C VAL A 51 -7.36 7.73 -5.49
N LEU A 52 -8.54 8.15 -5.00
CA LEU A 52 -9.81 7.77 -5.62
C LEU A 52 -9.96 8.32 -7.04
N LEU A 53 -9.47 9.53 -7.31
CA LEU A 53 -9.43 10.10 -8.65
C LEU A 53 -8.59 9.24 -9.59
N TYR A 54 -7.38 8.86 -9.18
CA TYR A 54 -6.51 8.00 -9.99
C TYR A 54 -7.09 6.60 -10.21
N VAL A 55 -7.72 6.02 -9.20
CA VAL A 55 -8.44 4.74 -9.34
C VAL A 55 -9.61 4.87 -10.31
N ALA A 56 -10.38 5.96 -10.21
CA ALA A 56 -11.48 6.23 -11.14
C ALA A 56 -10.98 6.38 -12.58
N ILE A 57 -9.89 7.14 -12.79
CA ILE A 57 -9.24 7.30 -14.10
C ILE A 57 -8.77 5.94 -14.63
N ALA A 58 -8.13 5.12 -13.81
CA ALA A 58 -7.64 3.81 -14.20
C ALA A 58 -8.78 2.84 -14.62
N ILE A 59 -9.90 2.87 -13.90
CA ILE A 59 -11.09 2.07 -14.25
C ILE A 59 -11.73 2.60 -15.52
N ALA A 60 -11.90 3.92 -15.63
CA ALA A 60 -12.55 4.57 -16.74
C ALA A 60 -11.64 4.73 -17.99
N ALA A 61 -10.40 4.23 -17.95
CA ALA A 61 -9.44 4.35 -19.04
C ALA A 61 -9.99 4.00 -20.43
N PRO A 62 -10.75 2.89 -20.62
CA PRO A 62 -11.27 2.53 -21.94
C PRO A 62 -12.34 3.50 -22.48
N TRP A 63 -12.94 4.33 -21.62
CA TRP A 63 -13.97 5.30 -22.00
C TRP A 63 -13.44 6.74 -22.08
N ILE A 64 -12.35 7.03 -21.37
CA ILE A 64 -11.75 8.39 -21.33
C ILE A 64 -10.70 8.56 -22.43
N ALA A 65 -9.95 7.51 -22.78
CA ALA A 65 -8.89 7.58 -23.78
C ALA A 65 -9.49 7.84 -25.18
N PRO A 66 -9.11 8.94 -25.85
CA PRO A 66 -9.66 9.25 -27.16
C PRO A 66 -9.09 8.38 -28.27
N TYR A 67 -7.87 7.80 -28.07
CA TYR A 67 -7.15 6.99 -29.05
C TYR A 67 -6.65 5.70 -28.43
N ASP A 68 -6.27 4.73 -29.27
CA ASP A 68 -5.48 3.58 -28.82
C ASP A 68 -4.11 4.05 -28.29
N PRO A 69 -3.74 3.67 -27.06
CA PRO A 69 -2.48 4.11 -26.45
C PRO A 69 -1.21 3.59 -27.14
N GLU A 70 -1.33 2.61 -28.05
CA GLU A 70 -0.21 1.99 -28.77
C GLU A 70 -0.14 2.44 -30.24
N GLU A 71 -1.20 3.06 -30.77
CA GLU A 71 -1.26 3.49 -32.16
C GLU A 71 -0.29 4.64 -32.43
N ALA A 72 0.69 4.38 -33.30
CA ALA A 72 1.71 5.35 -33.68
C ALA A 72 1.31 6.14 -34.95
N ASN A 73 1.56 7.45 -34.93
CA ASN A 73 1.35 8.31 -36.10
C ASN A 73 2.56 9.24 -36.32
N PHE A 74 3.50 8.81 -37.13
CA PHE A 74 4.76 9.52 -37.37
C PHE A 74 4.62 10.90 -37.98
N SER A 75 3.44 11.26 -38.53
CA SER A 75 3.20 12.61 -39.11
C SER A 75 3.02 13.68 -38.04
N ILE A 76 2.74 13.29 -36.79
CA ILE A 76 2.44 14.17 -35.66
C ILE A 76 3.37 13.96 -34.45
N MET A 77 4.60 13.55 -34.68
CA MET A 77 5.59 13.32 -33.62
C MET A 77 5.88 14.57 -32.81
N LEU A 78 6.01 14.43 -31.49
CA LEU A 78 6.44 15.47 -30.52
C LEU A 78 5.64 16.78 -30.58
N LYS A 79 4.37 16.72 -30.92
CA LYS A 79 3.50 17.91 -30.97
C LYS A 79 3.13 18.35 -29.57
N ALA A 80 3.26 19.66 -29.33
CA ALA A 80 2.94 20.25 -28.03
C ALA A 80 1.42 20.19 -27.72
N PRO A 81 1.03 20.23 -26.43
CA PRO A 81 -0.38 20.30 -26.03
C PRO A 81 -1.14 21.41 -26.75
N GLY A 82 -2.33 21.09 -27.27
CA GLY A 82 -3.23 22.05 -27.96
C GLY A 82 -2.78 22.48 -29.36
N THR A 83 -1.70 21.94 -29.93
CA THR A 83 -1.23 22.31 -31.28
C THR A 83 -1.91 21.51 -32.39
N ILE A 84 -2.49 20.36 -32.06
CA ILE A 84 -3.23 19.51 -32.98
C ILE A 84 -4.60 19.21 -32.39
N GLU A 85 -5.62 19.32 -33.20
CA GLU A 85 -7.00 18.99 -32.83
C GLU A 85 -7.10 17.49 -32.45
N GLY A 86 -7.77 17.20 -31.34
CA GLY A 86 -7.92 15.84 -30.81
C GLY A 86 -6.82 15.40 -29.84
N HIS A 87 -5.63 15.99 -29.82
CA HIS A 87 -4.52 15.62 -28.93
C HIS A 87 -4.32 16.63 -27.79
N LEU A 88 -5.16 16.55 -26.76
CA LEU A 88 -5.24 17.53 -25.67
C LEU A 88 -3.90 17.76 -24.96
N LEU A 89 -3.16 16.67 -24.66
CA LEU A 89 -1.84 16.70 -24.00
C LEU A 89 -0.67 16.60 -24.98
N GLY A 90 -0.95 16.66 -26.30
CA GLY A 90 0.05 16.50 -27.35
C GLY A 90 0.40 15.04 -27.62
N THR A 91 1.51 14.82 -28.33
CA THR A 91 1.94 13.51 -28.80
C THR A 91 3.38 13.21 -28.38
N ASP A 92 3.70 11.94 -28.27
CA ASP A 92 5.03 11.45 -27.92
C ASP A 92 5.98 11.30 -29.13
N GLU A 93 7.12 10.68 -28.92
CA GLU A 93 8.17 10.48 -29.94
C GLU A 93 7.76 9.62 -31.14
N LEU A 94 6.69 8.83 -31.01
CA LEU A 94 6.10 8.03 -32.09
C LEU A 94 4.78 8.63 -32.60
N GLY A 95 4.41 9.82 -32.12
CA GLY A 95 3.15 10.46 -32.46
C GLY A 95 1.93 9.83 -31.77
N ARG A 96 2.12 9.05 -30.70
CA ARG A 96 1.03 8.47 -29.90
C ARG A 96 0.43 9.51 -28.98
N ASP A 97 -0.86 9.42 -28.70
CA ASP A 97 -1.56 10.37 -27.84
C ASP A 97 -1.13 10.24 -26.37
N ILE A 98 -0.59 11.34 -25.81
CA ILE A 98 -0.11 11.35 -24.42
C ILE A 98 -1.26 11.17 -23.42
N LEU A 99 -2.44 11.72 -23.66
CA LEU A 99 -3.60 11.57 -22.76
C LEU A 99 -4.01 10.10 -22.65
N SER A 100 -4.19 9.43 -23.79
CA SER A 100 -4.55 8.01 -23.83
C SER A 100 -3.50 7.15 -23.11
N ARG A 101 -2.22 7.39 -23.37
CA ARG A 101 -1.13 6.69 -22.70
C ARG A 101 -1.06 6.97 -21.20
N LEU A 102 -1.30 8.21 -20.79
CA LEU A 102 -1.32 8.61 -19.38
C LEU A 102 -2.41 7.86 -18.59
N VAL A 103 -3.61 7.80 -19.16
CA VAL A 103 -4.78 7.17 -18.53
C VAL A 103 -4.64 5.65 -18.47
N TYR A 104 -4.18 5.00 -19.54
CA TYR A 104 -3.85 3.57 -19.51
C TYR A 104 -2.66 3.26 -18.62
N GLY A 105 -1.65 4.15 -18.60
CA GLY A 105 -0.51 4.07 -17.69
C GLY A 105 -0.90 4.11 -16.22
N ALA A 106 -1.91 4.90 -15.85
CA ALA A 106 -2.48 4.89 -14.50
C ALA A 106 -2.98 3.49 -14.11
N ARG A 107 -3.70 2.82 -15.02
CA ARG A 107 -4.21 1.46 -14.79
C ARG A 107 -3.09 0.45 -14.55
N ILE A 108 -2.02 0.54 -15.36
CA ILE A 108 -0.85 -0.36 -15.24
C ILE A 108 -0.10 -0.07 -13.94
N SER A 109 0.26 1.20 -13.67
CA SER A 109 1.05 1.58 -12.50
C SER A 109 0.33 1.32 -11.18
N ILE A 110 -0.99 1.54 -11.10
CA ILE A 110 -1.80 1.17 -9.93
C ILE A 110 -1.84 -0.35 -9.79
N GLY A 111 -2.05 -1.09 -10.89
CA GLY A 111 -2.05 -2.56 -10.89
C GLY A 111 -0.74 -3.14 -10.37
N ILE A 112 0.40 -2.55 -10.76
CA ILE A 112 1.74 -2.90 -10.25
C ILE A 112 1.80 -2.70 -8.73
N GLY A 113 1.47 -1.50 -8.25
CA GLY A 113 1.51 -1.18 -6.82
C GLY A 113 0.65 -2.13 -5.98
N VAL A 114 -0.57 -2.42 -6.43
CA VAL A 114 -1.48 -3.40 -5.80
C VAL A 114 -0.85 -4.79 -5.77
N THR A 115 -0.32 -5.27 -6.89
CA THR A 115 0.28 -6.61 -7.00
C THR A 115 1.48 -6.76 -6.08
N VAL A 116 2.38 -5.78 -6.05
CA VAL A 116 3.56 -5.77 -5.17
C VAL A 116 3.15 -5.85 -3.71
N VAL A 117 2.21 -4.99 -3.29
CA VAL A 117 1.78 -4.93 -1.89
C VAL A 117 1.06 -6.21 -1.48
N ILE A 118 0.16 -6.74 -2.32
CA ILE A 118 -0.55 -7.99 -2.05
C ILE A 118 0.45 -9.14 -1.91
N ALA A 119 1.38 -9.30 -2.86
CA ALA A 119 2.37 -10.37 -2.82
C ALA A 119 3.24 -10.27 -1.55
N ALA A 120 3.76 -9.07 -1.24
CA ALA A 120 4.59 -8.85 -0.06
C ALA A 120 3.81 -9.06 1.25
N PHE A 121 2.55 -8.66 1.31
CA PHE A 121 1.67 -8.86 2.46
C PHE A 121 1.43 -10.36 2.73
N PHE A 122 0.96 -11.09 1.70
CA PHE A 122 0.61 -12.51 1.87
C PHE A 122 1.82 -13.42 2.13
N ILE A 123 3.02 -12.99 1.77
CA ILE A 123 4.27 -13.71 2.09
C ILE A 123 4.84 -13.21 3.42
N GLY A 124 5.00 -11.90 3.58
CA GLY A 124 5.70 -11.30 4.72
C GLY A 124 4.94 -11.41 6.03
N VAL A 125 3.62 -11.18 6.02
CA VAL A 125 2.83 -11.21 7.27
C VAL A 125 2.82 -12.60 7.90
N PRO A 126 2.56 -13.70 7.20
CA PRO A 126 2.65 -15.04 7.78
C PRO A 126 4.07 -15.36 8.32
N LEU A 127 5.11 -15.02 7.57
CA LEU A 127 6.50 -15.23 8.01
C LEU A 127 6.80 -14.43 9.30
N GLY A 128 6.35 -13.19 9.39
CA GLY A 128 6.52 -12.35 10.56
C GLY A 128 5.73 -12.86 11.78
N ILE A 129 4.49 -13.29 11.59
CA ILE A 129 3.68 -13.89 12.66
C ILE A 129 4.33 -15.17 13.19
N VAL A 130 4.73 -16.08 12.29
CA VAL A 130 5.39 -17.33 12.67
C VAL A 130 6.68 -17.04 13.43
N SER A 131 7.51 -16.15 12.94
CA SER A 131 8.73 -15.68 13.58
C SER A 131 8.47 -15.13 14.99
N GLY A 132 7.54 -14.18 15.13
CA GLY A 132 7.20 -13.55 16.41
C GLY A 132 6.55 -14.50 17.41
N TYR A 133 5.66 -15.39 16.95
CA TYR A 133 4.89 -16.29 17.80
C TYR A 133 5.75 -17.43 18.36
N TYR A 134 6.45 -18.18 17.49
CA TYR A 134 7.25 -19.33 17.90
C TYR A 134 8.61 -18.92 18.48
N GLY A 135 9.25 -17.87 17.96
CA GLY A 135 10.53 -17.41 18.48
C GLY A 135 11.69 -18.34 18.22
N GLY A 136 12.75 -18.24 19.05
CA GLY A 136 13.89 -19.16 19.06
C GLY A 136 14.62 -19.28 17.72
N LYS A 137 14.98 -20.51 17.31
CA LYS A 137 15.70 -20.78 16.07
C LYS A 137 14.93 -20.40 14.81
N MET A 138 13.60 -20.56 14.83
CA MET A 138 12.73 -20.19 13.70
C MET A 138 12.77 -18.69 13.44
N ASP A 139 12.65 -17.90 14.50
CA ASP A 139 12.76 -16.45 14.45
C ASP A 139 14.13 -16.02 13.91
N PHE A 140 15.19 -16.59 14.47
CA PHE A 140 16.56 -16.30 14.04
C PHE A 140 16.78 -16.57 12.55
N MET A 141 16.33 -17.73 12.03
CA MET A 141 16.51 -18.09 10.62
C MET A 141 15.70 -17.20 9.68
N LEU A 142 14.42 -16.99 9.99
CA LEU A 142 13.54 -16.16 9.14
C LEU A 142 14.02 -14.71 9.09
N MET A 143 14.37 -14.14 10.25
CA MET A 143 14.86 -12.75 10.26
C MET A 143 16.22 -12.61 9.62
N ARG A 144 17.10 -13.61 9.69
CA ARG A 144 18.39 -13.57 8.99
C ARG A 144 18.21 -13.49 7.46
N ILE A 145 17.23 -14.21 6.90
CA ILE A 145 16.90 -14.10 5.47
C ILE A 145 16.41 -12.68 5.14
N MET A 146 15.52 -12.12 5.99
CA MET A 146 15.04 -10.75 5.81
C MET A 146 16.18 -9.73 5.90
N ASP A 147 17.13 -9.93 6.82
CA ASP A 147 18.30 -9.08 6.98
C ASP A 147 19.21 -9.08 5.74
N VAL A 148 19.43 -10.25 5.16
CA VAL A 148 20.21 -10.37 3.91
C VAL A 148 19.57 -9.61 2.77
N LEU A 149 18.24 -9.71 2.59
CA LEU A 149 17.54 -8.96 1.54
C LEU A 149 17.66 -7.44 1.74
N MET A 150 17.58 -6.98 2.99
CA MET A 150 17.65 -5.54 3.31
C MET A 150 19.09 -5.00 3.40
N ALA A 151 20.11 -5.86 3.36
CA ALA A 151 21.49 -5.42 3.32
C ALA A 151 21.88 -4.78 1.98
N PHE A 152 21.11 -5.04 0.92
CA PHE A 152 21.32 -4.44 -0.38
C PHE A 152 20.44 -3.19 -0.56
N PRO A 153 20.94 -2.14 -1.23
CA PRO A 153 20.11 -1.04 -1.70
C PRO A 153 19.00 -1.57 -2.62
N GLN A 154 17.74 -1.11 -2.39
CA GLN A 154 16.54 -1.62 -3.06
C GLN A 154 16.69 -1.72 -4.59
N LEU A 155 17.06 -0.60 -5.25
CA LEU A 155 17.19 -0.59 -6.70
C LEU A 155 18.27 -1.55 -7.21
N LEU A 156 19.41 -1.65 -6.52
CA LEU A 156 20.49 -2.54 -6.93
C LEU A 156 20.06 -4.02 -6.85
N LEU A 157 19.34 -4.40 -5.78
CA LEU A 157 18.84 -5.77 -5.66
C LEU A 157 17.81 -6.07 -6.75
N CYS A 158 16.88 -5.13 -7.03
CA CYS A 158 15.89 -5.30 -8.09
C CYS A 158 16.54 -5.40 -9.48
N ILE A 159 17.56 -4.58 -9.76
CA ILE A 159 18.35 -4.66 -11.01
C ILE A 159 19.03 -6.03 -11.15
N LEU A 160 19.63 -6.52 -10.07
CA LEU A 160 20.27 -7.84 -10.06
C LEU A 160 19.27 -8.96 -10.38
N PHE A 161 18.09 -8.96 -9.77
CA PHE A 161 17.03 -9.94 -10.07
C PHE A 161 16.62 -9.89 -11.55
N VAL A 162 16.36 -8.69 -12.08
CA VAL A 162 15.94 -8.54 -13.48
C VAL A 162 17.07 -8.86 -14.45
N ALA A 163 18.33 -8.59 -14.11
CA ALA A 163 19.48 -8.97 -14.92
C ALA A 163 19.59 -10.49 -15.11
N VAL A 164 19.21 -11.27 -14.10
CA VAL A 164 19.21 -12.74 -14.14
C VAL A 164 17.95 -13.30 -14.82
N LEU A 165 16.77 -12.72 -14.50
CA LEU A 165 15.48 -13.24 -14.96
C LEU A 165 15.05 -12.70 -16.34
N GLY A 166 15.69 -11.65 -16.83
CA GLY A 166 15.33 -10.92 -18.04
C GLY A 166 14.49 -9.67 -17.78
N ALA A 167 14.68 -8.66 -18.65
CA ALA A 167 14.00 -7.37 -18.56
C ALA A 167 12.55 -7.46 -19.05
N ASN A 168 11.61 -7.46 -18.13
CA ASN A 168 10.17 -7.36 -18.41
C ASN A 168 9.41 -6.89 -17.15
N LEU A 169 8.16 -6.46 -17.35
CA LEU A 169 7.32 -5.94 -16.28
C LEU A 169 7.10 -6.95 -15.14
N THR A 170 6.83 -8.21 -15.47
CA THR A 170 6.54 -9.25 -14.48
C THR A 170 7.74 -9.50 -13.57
N ASN A 171 8.94 -9.59 -14.13
CA ASN A 171 10.18 -9.79 -13.37
C ASN A 171 10.51 -8.57 -12.50
N ALA A 172 10.24 -7.35 -12.99
CA ALA A 172 10.39 -6.13 -12.23
C ALA A 172 9.43 -6.11 -11.02
N VAL A 173 8.14 -6.45 -11.23
CA VAL A 173 7.14 -6.56 -10.16
C VAL A 173 7.54 -7.63 -9.14
N MET A 174 8.01 -8.80 -9.59
CA MET A 174 8.51 -9.85 -8.69
C MET A 174 9.70 -9.38 -7.85
N ALA A 175 10.68 -8.73 -8.46
CA ALA A 175 11.86 -8.21 -7.75
C ALA A 175 11.48 -7.21 -6.66
N VAL A 176 10.59 -6.25 -6.97
CA VAL A 176 10.10 -5.26 -6.00
C VAL A 176 9.26 -5.94 -4.92
N SER A 177 8.45 -6.94 -5.26
CA SER A 177 7.65 -7.70 -4.28
C SER A 177 8.55 -8.42 -3.27
N ILE A 178 9.58 -9.14 -3.74
CA ILE A 178 10.54 -9.87 -2.90
C ILE A 178 11.25 -8.90 -1.94
N TYR A 179 11.69 -7.74 -2.45
CA TYR A 179 12.33 -6.73 -1.61
C TYR A 179 11.37 -6.13 -0.56
N THR A 180 10.09 -6.08 -0.85
CA THR A 180 9.08 -5.50 0.05
C THR A 180 8.65 -6.47 1.17
N VAL A 181 8.81 -7.79 0.98
CA VAL A 181 8.47 -8.83 1.97
C VAL A 181 9.06 -8.57 3.37
N PRO A 182 10.35 -8.23 3.52
CA PRO A 182 10.95 -7.96 4.82
C PRO A 182 10.25 -6.86 5.63
N ASN A 183 9.72 -5.82 4.98
CA ASN A 183 9.01 -4.74 5.65
C ASN A 183 7.77 -5.27 6.38
N PHE A 184 6.96 -6.09 5.69
CA PHE A 184 5.78 -6.72 6.27
C PHE A 184 6.14 -7.77 7.33
N ALA A 185 7.17 -8.58 7.07
CA ALA A 185 7.61 -9.60 8.01
C ALA A 185 8.10 -9.00 9.33
N ARG A 186 8.92 -7.95 9.28
CA ARG A 186 9.41 -7.26 10.49
C ARG A 186 8.28 -6.57 11.26
N MET A 187 7.35 -5.90 10.57
CA MET A 187 6.21 -5.25 11.21
C MET A 187 5.32 -6.30 11.89
N ALA A 188 4.92 -7.36 11.17
CA ALA A 188 4.08 -8.41 11.71
C ALA A 188 4.76 -9.14 12.89
N ARG A 189 6.08 -9.36 12.83
CA ARG A 189 6.86 -9.92 13.94
C ARG A 189 6.82 -8.99 15.17
N SER A 190 7.11 -7.71 15.00
CA SER A 190 7.13 -6.74 16.09
C SER A 190 5.78 -6.67 16.81
N GLU A 191 4.70 -6.55 16.04
CA GLU A 191 3.34 -6.51 16.58
C GLU A 191 2.95 -7.83 17.26
N THR A 192 3.35 -8.99 16.67
CA THR A 192 3.09 -10.29 17.29
C THR A 192 3.82 -10.44 18.62
N LEU A 193 5.07 -9.99 18.72
CA LEU A 193 5.84 -10.01 19.97
C LEU A 193 5.18 -9.13 21.05
N ALA A 194 4.62 -7.99 20.67
CA ALA A 194 3.96 -7.09 21.60
C ALA A 194 2.69 -7.68 22.24
N ILE A 195 1.95 -8.55 21.51
CA ILE A 195 0.65 -9.03 21.96
C ILE A 195 0.61 -10.50 22.38
N LYS A 196 1.60 -11.33 21.99
CA LYS A 196 1.54 -12.79 22.20
C LYS A 196 1.49 -13.24 23.67
N ASN A 197 1.96 -12.40 24.58
CA ASN A 197 1.97 -12.64 26.02
C ASN A 197 0.85 -11.86 26.74
N GLY A 198 -0.13 -11.33 26.01
CA GLY A 198 -1.28 -10.64 26.61
C GLY A 198 -2.20 -11.61 27.36
N GLU A 199 -2.83 -11.15 28.45
CA GLU A 199 -3.70 -11.95 29.32
C GLU A 199 -4.81 -12.69 28.54
N TYR A 200 -5.37 -12.06 27.51
CA TYR A 200 -6.41 -12.68 26.66
C TYR A 200 -5.88 -13.83 25.79
N ILE A 201 -4.59 -13.81 25.43
CA ILE A 201 -3.93 -14.94 24.73
C ILE A 201 -3.68 -16.10 25.71
N GLU A 202 -3.24 -15.79 26.92
CA GLU A 202 -3.05 -16.79 27.99
C GLU A 202 -4.38 -17.44 28.37
N ALA A 203 -5.43 -16.66 28.53
CA ALA A 203 -6.78 -17.17 28.76
C ALA A 203 -7.26 -18.09 27.62
N ALA A 204 -7.02 -17.72 26.34
CA ALA A 204 -7.37 -18.56 25.21
C ALA A 204 -6.59 -19.90 25.22
N LYS A 205 -5.30 -19.89 25.59
CA LYS A 205 -4.49 -21.11 25.78
C LYS A 205 -5.04 -21.98 26.90
N ALA A 206 -5.38 -21.40 28.05
CA ALA A 206 -5.95 -22.11 29.19
C ALA A 206 -7.30 -22.78 28.84
N LEU A 207 -8.08 -22.19 27.92
CA LEU A 207 -9.31 -22.76 27.38
C LEU A 207 -9.07 -23.80 26.27
N GLY A 208 -7.82 -24.19 25.98
CA GLY A 208 -7.49 -25.22 25.02
C GLY A 208 -7.43 -24.77 23.55
N ALA A 209 -7.34 -23.47 23.27
CA ALA A 209 -7.16 -23.00 21.90
C ALA A 209 -5.81 -23.45 21.34
N ASN A 210 -5.83 -24.04 20.15
CA ASN A 210 -4.61 -24.42 19.45
C ASN A 210 -3.89 -23.19 18.85
N ASN A 211 -2.60 -23.34 18.53
CA ASN A 211 -1.76 -22.25 18.02
C ASN A 211 -2.34 -21.60 16.75
N PHE A 212 -2.88 -22.38 15.82
CA PHE A 212 -3.47 -21.87 14.59
C PHE A 212 -4.69 -20.95 14.89
N ARG A 213 -5.57 -21.38 15.81
CA ARG A 213 -6.72 -20.59 16.25
C ARG A 213 -6.26 -19.29 16.93
N ILE A 214 -5.22 -19.34 17.76
CA ILE A 214 -4.66 -18.16 18.41
C ILE A 214 -4.14 -17.18 17.35
N ILE A 215 -3.35 -17.66 16.38
CA ILE A 215 -2.79 -16.82 15.33
C ILE A 215 -3.90 -16.16 14.50
N VAL A 216 -4.85 -16.94 13.98
CA VAL A 216 -5.86 -16.44 13.04
C VAL A 216 -6.95 -15.62 13.74
N SER A 217 -7.37 -16.00 14.95
CA SER A 217 -8.51 -15.36 15.60
C SER A 217 -8.13 -14.28 16.62
N HIS A 218 -6.90 -14.31 17.13
CA HIS A 218 -6.47 -13.38 18.17
C HIS A 218 -5.29 -12.50 17.76
N ILE A 219 -4.27 -13.03 17.07
CA ILE A 219 -3.08 -12.25 16.68
C ILE A 219 -3.37 -11.45 15.41
N LEU A 220 -3.67 -12.13 14.31
CA LEU A 220 -3.82 -11.49 12.98
C LEU A 220 -4.81 -10.30 12.99
N PRO A 221 -6.03 -10.39 13.57
CA PRO A 221 -6.94 -9.25 13.57
C PRO A 221 -6.41 -8.04 14.34
N ASN A 222 -5.66 -8.27 15.42
CA ASN A 222 -5.13 -7.20 16.27
C ASN A 222 -3.93 -6.46 15.65
N ILE A 223 -3.15 -7.12 14.79
CA ILE A 223 -2.01 -6.50 14.09
C ILE A 223 -2.39 -5.89 12.73
N MET A 224 -3.65 -6.01 12.29
CA MET A 224 -4.07 -5.52 10.97
C MET A 224 -3.94 -4.01 10.81
N SER A 225 -4.19 -3.22 11.86
CA SER A 225 -4.14 -1.76 11.77
C SER A 225 -2.78 -1.22 11.32
N PRO A 226 -1.65 -1.55 11.98
CA PRO A 226 -0.33 -1.12 11.52
C PRO A 226 0.05 -1.73 10.16
N LEU A 227 -0.40 -2.94 9.82
CA LEU A 227 -0.14 -3.57 8.53
C LEU A 227 -0.86 -2.87 7.37
N ILE A 228 -2.09 -2.39 7.58
CA ILE A 228 -2.82 -1.60 6.58
C ILE A 228 -2.12 -0.27 6.31
N VAL A 229 -1.65 0.41 7.35
CA VAL A 229 -0.86 1.65 7.21
C VAL A 229 0.41 1.38 6.42
N LEU A 230 1.15 0.33 6.79
CA LEU A 230 2.36 -0.07 6.08
C LEU A 230 2.08 -0.41 4.61
N ALA A 231 0.95 -1.06 4.30
CA ALA A 231 0.53 -1.38 2.95
C ALA A 231 0.33 -0.12 2.10
N THR A 232 -0.33 0.92 2.63
CA THR A 232 -0.55 2.18 1.89
C THR A 232 0.76 2.90 1.58
N LEU A 233 1.70 2.95 2.52
CA LEU A 233 3.02 3.57 2.32
C LEU A 233 3.87 2.78 1.32
N ASN A 234 3.87 1.44 1.43
CA ASN A 234 4.61 0.59 0.48
C ASN A 234 3.99 0.62 -0.93
N PHE A 235 2.71 0.92 -1.08
CA PHE A 235 2.10 1.08 -2.39
C PHE A 235 2.74 2.23 -3.17
N GLY A 236 2.85 3.42 -2.59
CA GLY A 236 3.52 4.56 -3.24
C GLY A 236 4.97 4.25 -3.59
N ASN A 237 5.68 3.59 -2.67
CA ASN A 237 7.07 3.19 -2.86
C ASN A 237 7.23 2.14 -3.98
N ALA A 238 6.30 1.19 -4.10
CA ALA A 238 6.27 0.18 -5.15
C ALA A 238 6.09 0.82 -6.54
N VAL A 239 5.14 1.75 -6.68
CA VAL A 239 4.92 2.50 -7.94
C VAL A 239 6.18 3.27 -8.31
N LEU A 240 6.76 4.02 -7.37
CA LEU A 240 7.97 4.82 -7.62
C LEU A 240 9.16 3.95 -8.03
N THR A 241 9.41 2.84 -7.31
CA THR A 241 10.51 1.93 -7.60
C THR A 241 10.36 1.26 -8.96
N THR A 242 9.16 0.76 -9.27
CA THR A 242 8.91 0.10 -10.56
C THR A 242 8.98 1.09 -11.72
N SER A 243 8.47 2.31 -11.56
CA SER A 243 8.64 3.36 -12.56
C SER A 243 10.12 3.76 -12.72
N GLY A 244 10.91 3.76 -11.64
CA GLY A 244 12.37 3.93 -11.72
C GLY A 244 13.06 2.83 -12.53
N MET A 245 12.65 1.57 -12.36
CA MET A 245 13.12 0.45 -13.17
C MET A 245 12.69 0.58 -14.65
N GLY A 246 11.44 0.98 -14.90
CA GLY A 246 10.94 1.31 -16.24
C GLY A 246 11.77 2.42 -16.90
N PHE A 247 12.10 3.48 -16.17
CA PHE A 247 12.96 4.57 -16.61
C PHE A 247 14.38 4.11 -16.97
N LEU A 248 14.91 3.12 -16.26
CA LEU A 248 16.19 2.48 -16.58
C LEU A 248 16.10 1.48 -17.74
N GLY A 249 14.91 1.23 -18.29
CA GLY A 249 14.69 0.30 -19.42
C GLY A 249 14.63 -1.17 -19.04
N ILE A 250 14.54 -1.50 -17.75
CA ILE A 250 14.50 -2.88 -17.23
C ILE A 250 13.12 -3.28 -16.70
N GLY A 251 12.11 -2.41 -16.84
CA GLY A 251 10.72 -2.66 -16.50
C GLY A 251 9.86 -3.09 -17.69
N ALA A 252 8.71 -2.43 -17.86
CA ALA A 252 7.83 -2.63 -19.00
C ALA A 252 8.54 -2.28 -20.31
N GLN A 253 8.31 -3.11 -21.33
CA GLN A 253 8.88 -2.89 -22.67
C GLN A 253 7.84 -2.22 -23.57
N PRO A 254 8.29 -1.38 -24.53
CA PRO A 254 7.41 -0.85 -25.56
C PRO A 254 6.64 -1.99 -26.29
N PRO A 255 5.40 -1.76 -26.73
CA PRO A 255 4.66 -0.48 -26.78
C PRO A 255 3.89 -0.12 -25.49
N THR A 256 3.97 -0.94 -24.44
CA THR A 256 3.18 -0.82 -23.21
C THR A 256 3.22 0.59 -22.60
N PRO A 257 2.07 1.23 -22.33
CA PRO A 257 2.01 2.59 -21.79
C PRO A 257 2.23 2.62 -20.27
N GLU A 258 3.35 2.08 -19.77
CA GLU A 258 3.75 2.17 -18.37
C GLU A 258 4.52 3.48 -18.14
N TRP A 259 4.23 4.20 -17.06
CA TRP A 259 4.74 5.55 -16.82
C TRP A 259 6.26 5.64 -16.77
N GLY A 260 6.96 4.65 -16.18
CA GLY A 260 8.43 4.62 -16.14
C GLY A 260 9.03 4.40 -17.53
N ALA A 261 8.45 3.49 -18.32
CA ALA A 261 8.86 3.25 -19.71
C ALA A 261 8.62 4.49 -20.59
N MET A 262 7.50 5.20 -20.37
CA MET A 262 7.19 6.46 -21.06
C MET A 262 8.20 7.56 -20.71
N LEU A 263 8.62 7.67 -19.44
CA LEU A 263 9.69 8.59 -19.02
C LEU A 263 11.03 8.23 -19.68
N SER A 264 11.33 6.94 -19.81
CA SER A 264 12.55 6.46 -20.47
C SER A 264 12.62 6.86 -21.92
N SER A 265 11.53 6.67 -22.67
CA SER A 265 11.45 7.06 -24.08
C SER A 265 11.55 8.58 -24.26
N GLY A 266 10.82 9.32 -23.41
CA GLY A 266 10.75 10.79 -23.53
C GLY A 266 12.01 11.53 -23.08
N ARG A 267 12.92 10.92 -22.28
CA ARG A 267 14.05 11.62 -21.65
C ARG A 267 15.00 12.33 -22.65
N GLN A 268 15.19 11.75 -23.82
CA GLN A 268 16.05 12.32 -24.85
C GLN A 268 15.45 13.57 -25.53
N TYR A 269 14.14 13.78 -25.38
CA TYR A 269 13.41 14.92 -25.95
C TYR A 269 13.11 16.00 -24.91
N LEU A 270 13.69 15.92 -23.70
CA LEU A 270 13.37 16.82 -22.59
C LEU A 270 13.58 18.31 -22.93
N LEU A 271 14.56 18.65 -23.77
CA LEU A 271 14.86 20.02 -24.18
C LEU A 271 13.97 20.51 -25.33
N VAL A 272 13.43 19.59 -26.16
CA VAL A 272 12.66 19.92 -27.36
C VAL A 272 11.17 19.80 -27.12
N ALA A 273 10.77 18.77 -26.38
CA ALA A 273 9.37 18.44 -26.07
C ALA A 273 9.20 18.07 -24.58
N PRO A 274 9.41 19.01 -23.66
CA PRO A 274 9.38 18.75 -22.20
C PRO A 274 8.03 18.19 -21.70
N HIS A 275 6.94 18.45 -22.42
CA HIS A 275 5.60 17.96 -22.05
C HIS A 275 5.53 16.44 -22.02
N VAL A 276 6.28 15.72 -22.88
CA VAL A 276 6.30 14.24 -22.95
C VAL A 276 6.70 13.62 -21.61
N THR A 277 7.68 14.19 -20.93
CA THR A 277 8.18 13.67 -19.63
C THR A 277 7.54 14.35 -18.44
N SER A 278 7.31 15.69 -18.51
CA SER A 278 6.80 16.46 -17.36
C SER A 278 5.39 16.05 -16.96
N ILE A 279 4.50 15.80 -17.92
CA ILE A 279 3.13 15.37 -17.64
C ILE A 279 3.13 14.03 -16.91
N ILE A 280 3.93 13.08 -17.35
CA ILE A 280 4.03 11.75 -16.76
C ILE A 280 4.69 11.82 -15.38
N GLY A 281 5.76 12.60 -15.24
CA GLY A 281 6.42 12.84 -13.96
C GLY A 281 5.48 13.44 -12.92
N LEU A 282 4.66 14.42 -13.32
CA LEU A 282 3.63 14.99 -12.46
C LEU A 282 2.54 13.96 -12.08
N ALA A 283 2.15 13.08 -12.99
CA ALA A 283 1.19 12.02 -12.67
C ALA A 283 1.73 11.06 -11.60
N ILE A 284 2.98 10.61 -11.72
CA ILE A 284 3.62 9.79 -10.69
C ILE A 284 3.71 10.56 -9.36
N LEU A 285 4.15 11.82 -9.41
CA LEU A 285 4.27 12.68 -8.23
C LEU A 285 2.95 12.77 -7.45
N PHE A 286 1.86 13.12 -8.14
CA PHE A 286 0.56 13.29 -7.48
C PHE A 286 -0.03 11.97 -6.98
N LEU A 287 0.15 10.86 -7.68
CA LEU A 287 -0.28 9.55 -7.20
C LEU A 287 0.46 9.17 -5.91
N VAL A 288 1.80 9.27 -5.92
CA VAL A 288 2.62 8.92 -4.76
C VAL A 288 2.36 9.87 -3.59
N LEU A 289 2.21 11.17 -3.85
CA LEU A 289 1.82 12.15 -2.84
C LEU A 289 0.46 11.80 -2.22
N GLY A 290 -0.54 11.51 -3.06
CA GLY A 290 -1.87 11.12 -2.59
C GLY A 290 -1.84 9.88 -1.69
N LEU A 291 -1.07 8.85 -2.08
CA LEU A 291 -0.90 7.62 -1.32
C LEU A 291 -0.20 7.88 0.03
N ASN A 292 0.84 8.71 0.07
CA ASN A 292 1.54 9.06 1.31
C ASN A 292 0.63 9.87 2.26
N LEU A 293 -0.05 10.91 1.75
CA LEU A 293 -0.98 11.70 2.57
C LEU A 293 -2.13 10.86 3.12
N PHE A 294 -2.63 9.92 2.34
CA PHE A 294 -3.66 8.98 2.78
C PHE A 294 -3.12 8.00 3.83
N GLY A 295 -1.93 7.42 3.60
CA GLY A 295 -1.27 6.50 4.52
C GLY A 295 -0.94 7.13 5.88
N ASP A 296 -0.40 8.35 5.88
CA ASP A 296 -0.13 9.13 7.10
C ASP A 296 -1.44 9.42 7.87
N GLY A 297 -2.50 9.79 7.15
CA GLY A 297 -3.81 10.00 7.75
C GLY A 297 -4.41 8.75 8.38
N LEU A 298 -4.23 7.59 7.75
CA LEU A 298 -4.61 6.30 8.32
C LEU A 298 -3.80 5.97 9.58
N ARG A 299 -2.50 6.19 9.54
CA ARG A 299 -1.60 5.99 10.68
C ARG A 299 -2.07 6.76 11.89
N ASP A 300 -2.32 8.04 11.73
CA ASP A 300 -2.75 8.93 12.82
C ASP A 300 -4.07 8.53 13.48
N ILE A 301 -4.98 7.90 12.73
CA ILE A 301 -6.29 7.49 13.23
C ILE A 301 -6.24 6.10 13.86
N LEU A 302 -5.40 5.22 13.30
CA LEU A 302 -5.28 3.83 13.73
C LEU A 302 -4.29 3.67 14.90
N ASP A 303 -3.43 4.66 15.17
CA ASP A 303 -2.49 4.63 16.28
C ASP A 303 -3.23 4.77 17.62
N PRO A 304 -3.18 3.75 18.51
CA PRO A 304 -3.86 3.81 19.81
C PRO A 304 -3.30 4.87 20.76
N LYS A 305 -2.02 5.24 20.59
CA LYS A 305 -1.32 6.18 21.49
C LYS A 305 -1.78 7.63 21.34
N LEU A 306 -2.37 7.98 20.20
CA LEU A 306 -2.94 9.32 19.96
C LEU A 306 -4.39 9.47 20.45
N LYS A 307 -4.95 8.46 21.14
CA LYS A 307 -6.31 8.47 21.66
C LYS A 307 -6.41 8.94 23.14
N SER A 308 -5.30 9.34 23.74
CA SER A 308 -5.22 9.71 25.18
C SER A 308 -5.27 11.22 25.44
N ASP A 309 -5.68 12.05 24.47
CA ASP A 309 -5.95 13.49 24.69
C ASP A 309 -7.41 13.84 24.39
#